data_3044592161b2c558cbaa7d1839267620
#
_entry.id   3044592161b2c558cbaa7d1839267620
#
_cell.length_a   1.000
_cell.length_b   1.000
_cell.length_c   1.000
_cell.angle_alpha   90.00
_cell.angle_beta   90.00
_cell.angle_gamma   90.00
#
_symmetry.space_group_name_H-M   'P 1'
#
loop_
_entity.id
_entity.type
_entity.pdbx_description
1 polymer ?
#
loop_
_entity_poly.entity_id
_entity_poly.type
_entity_poly.pdbx_seq_one_letter_code
_entity_poly.pdbx_strand_id
1 'polypeptide(L)'
;MDFIKSPKAIEDKSMDLINPFIMDIDLTPEEVTVYSRMIHASGDVDYGHLIQTSQGAVAAGIEALAKGCNIYTDVNMVKAGINKNALHALGSEVFCRVSDPEIAAIAKEKGIARSMAAMNSFGTDLNGSIIAVGNAPTALYEAIRMVEEDGIKPALIIGIPVGFVGAADSKEQLVRRAPCPFITVPVSYTHLTLPTTERV
;
A
#
# COMPACT_ATOMS: atom_id res chain seq x y z
N MET A 1 6.38 -0.12 37.91
CA MET A 1 6.82 0.10 36.53
C MET A 1 6.04 1.29 36.01
N ASP A 2 6.71 2.37 35.65
CA ASP A 2 6.07 3.61 35.18
C ASP A 2 6.06 3.61 33.64
N PHE A 3 4.87 3.68 33.01
CA PHE A 3 4.70 3.66 31.56
C PHE A 3 3.43 4.43 31.16
N ILE A 4 3.44 4.96 29.94
CA ILE A 4 2.32 5.70 29.38
C ILE A 4 1.16 4.72 29.10
N LYS A 5 -0.02 4.97 29.67
CA LYS A 5 -1.20 4.10 29.54
C LYS A 5 -2.24 4.63 28.54
N SER A 6 -2.24 5.94 28.30
CA SER A 6 -3.20 6.57 27.38
C SER A 6 -2.81 6.28 25.93
N PRO A 7 -3.69 5.65 25.10
CA PRO A 7 -3.41 5.43 23.68
C PRO A 7 -3.04 6.71 22.94
N LYS A 8 -3.76 7.80 23.20
CA LYS A 8 -3.48 9.10 22.60
C LYS A 8 -2.08 9.62 22.98
N ALA A 9 -1.72 9.55 24.26
CA ALA A 9 -0.40 10.01 24.70
C ALA A 9 0.75 9.14 24.14
N ILE A 10 0.51 7.84 23.91
CA ILE A 10 1.47 6.95 23.24
C ILE A 10 1.63 7.38 21.78
N GLU A 11 0.52 7.66 21.10
CA GLU A 11 0.53 8.11 19.70
C GLU A 11 1.23 9.47 19.57
N ASP A 12 0.83 10.47 20.36
CA ASP A 12 1.44 11.81 20.35
C ASP A 12 2.96 11.70 20.60
N LYS A 13 3.38 10.91 21.59
CA LYS A 13 4.80 10.69 21.87
C LYS A 13 5.55 10.00 20.71
N SER A 14 4.89 9.07 20.02
CA SER A 14 5.47 8.39 18.85
C SER A 14 5.69 9.40 17.71
N MET A 15 4.72 10.27 17.45
CA MET A 15 4.86 11.30 16.42
C MET A 15 5.96 12.31 16.77
N ASP A 16 6.05 12.74 18.04
CA ASP A 16 7.13 13.61 18.53
C ASP A 16 8.53 13.00 18.29
N LEU A 17 8.65 11.68 18.44
CA LEU A 17 9.90 10.97 18.21
C LEU A 17 10.22 10.77 16.72
N ILE A 18 9.20 10.66 15.86
CA ILE A 18 9.35 10.44 14.42
C ILE A 18 9.61 11.73 13.65
N ASN A 19 8.89 12.80 13.99
CA ASN A 19 8.93 14.06 13.24
C ASN A 19 10.34 14.61 12.96
N PRO A 20 11.31 14.58 13.90
CA PRO A 20 12.66 15.05 13.63
C PRO A 20 13.38 14.35 12.46
N PHE A 21 13.00 13.10 12.14
CA PHE A 21 13.63 12.29 11.08
C PHE A 21 13.07 12.54 9.67
N ILE A 22 12.03 13.36 9.55
CA ILE A 22 11.42 13.72 8.26
C ILE A 22 11.35 15.25 8.05
N MET A 23 11.94 16.05 8.96
CA MET A 23 11.91 17.51 8.87
C MET A 23 12.74 18.08 7.70
N ASP A 24 13.68 17.32 7.17
CA ASP A 24 14.52 17.65 6.02
C ASP A 24 13.86 17.28 4.68
N ILE A 25 12.69 16.61 4.71
CA ILE A 25 11.91 16.26 3.52
C ILE A 25 10.84 17.33 3.31
N ASP A 26 10.74 17.87 2.10
CA ASP A 26 9.71 18.85 1.74
C ASP A 26 8.35 18.16 1.56
N LEU A 27 7.57 18.13 2.64
CA LEU A 27 6.28 17.42 2.74
C LEU A 27 5.16 18.39 3.11
N THR A 28 3.99 18.19 2.52
CA THR A 28 2.75 18.82 2.98
C THR A 28 2.32 18.24 4.34
N PRO A 29 1.46 18.92 5.13
CA PRO A 29 0.97 18.39 6.40
C PRO A 29 0.30 17.01 6.30
N GLU A 30 -0.40 16.76 5.21
CA GLU A 30 -1.03 15.48 4.93
C GLU A 30 0.01 14.39 4.64
N GLU A 31 1.05 14.72 3.88
CA GLU A 31 2.17 13.81 3.61
C GLU A 31 2.95 13.50 4.88
N VAL A 32 3.22 14.49 5.74
CA VAL A 32 3.82 14.26 7.07
C VAL A 32 3.01 13.22 7.85
N THR A 33 1.68 13.32 7.83
CA THR A 33 0.81 12.35 8.52
C THR A 33 0.97 10.94 7.95
N VAL A 34 0.98 10.79 6.63
CA VAL A 34 1.14 9.49 5.95
C VAL A 34 2.52 8.90 6.22
N TYR A 35 3.59 9.70 6.05
CA TYR A 35 4.97 9.25 6.28
C TYR A 35 5.19 8.82 7.72
N SER A 36 4.74 9.63 8.69
CA SER A 36 4.85 9.30 10.11
C SER A 36 4.12 7.99 10.47
N ARG A 37 2.96 7.73 9.86
CA ARG A 37 2.23 6.47 10.02
C ARG A 37 2.98 5.27 9.44
N MET A 38 3.63 5.43 8.29
CA MET A 38 4.43 4.39 7.66
C MET A 38 5.69 4.08 8.50
N ILE A 39 6.38 5.10 9.00
CA ILE A 39 7.52 4.96 9.91
C ILE A 39 7.09 4.27 11.22
N HIS A 40 5.99 4.71 11.82
CA HIS A 40 5.46 4.09 13.04
C HIS A 40 5.14 2.61 12.82
N ALA A 41 4.55 2.26 11.70
CA ALA A 41 4.19 0.87 11.39
C ALA A 41 5.40 -0.02 11.10
N SER A 42 6.47 0.54 10.49
CA SER A 42 7.72 -0.19 10.23
C SER A 42 8.62 -0.29 11.46
N GLY A 43 8.51 0.67 12.39
CA GLY A 43 9.43 0.83 13.53
C GLY A 43 10.83 1.30 13.12
N ASP A 44 10.98 1.78 11.89
CA ASP A 44 12.25 2.19 11.29
C ASP A 44 12.18 3.65 10.84
N VAL A 45 12.98 4.51 11.46
CA VAL A 45 12.99 5.95 11.16
C VAL A 45 13.58 6.27 9.79
N ASP A 46 14.51 5.45 9.29
CA ASP A 46 15.11 5.60 7.97
C ASP A 46 14.10 5.33 6.85
N TYR A 47 12.97 4.69 7.20
CA TYR A 47 11.89 4.39 6.26
C TYR A 47 11.33 5.65 5.60
N GLY A 48 11.32 6.80 6.30
CA GLY A 48 10.87 8.08 5.76
C GLY A 48 11.57 8.48 4.46
N HIS A 49 12.88 8.27 4.38
CA HIS A 49 13.69 8.57 3.18
C HIS A 49 13.58 7.53 2.07
N LEU A 50 12.99 6.37 2.36
CA LEU A 50 12.75 5.30 1.39
C LEU A 50 11.39 5.42 0.70
N ILE A 51 10.45 6.19 1.28
CA ILE A 51 9.12 6.38 0.69
C ILE A 51 9.26 7.24 -0.57
N GLN A 52 8.63 6.79 -1.64
CA GLN A 52 8.50 7.55 -2.88
C GLN A 52 7.03 7.73 -3.23
N THR A 53 6.66 8.99 -3.46
CA THR A 53 5.32 9.38 -3.88
C THR A 53 5.39 10.15 -5.19
N SER A 54 4.43 9.94 -6.07
CA SER A 54 4.24 10.89 -7.17
C SER A 54 3.65 12.19 -6.64
N GLN A 55 3.91 13.29 -7.33
CA GLN A 55 3.38 14.60 -6.94
C GLN A 55 1.85 14.56 -6.76
N GLY A 56 1.36 15.00 -5.59
CA GLY A 56 -0.06 15.04 -5.27
C GLY A 56 -0.71 13.69 -4.99
N ALA A 57 0.04 12.59 -4.85
CA ALA A 57 -0.52 11.25 -4.61
C ALA A 57 -1.37 11.18 -3.34
N VAL A 58 -0.89 11.76 -2.24
CA VAL A 58 -1.64 11.79 -0.96
C VAL A 58 -2.93 12.58 -1.11
N ALA A 59 -2.88 13.75 -1.76
CA ALA A 59 -4.07 14.55 -2.02
C ALA A 59 -5.09 13.80 -2.89
N ALA A 60 -4.64 13.10 -3.94
CA ALA A 60 -5.50 12.28 -4.79
C ALA A 60 -6.19 11.16 -4.00
N GLY A 61 -5.46 10.50 -3.10
CA GLY A 61 -6.02 9.47 -2.21
C GLY A 61 -7.06 10.03 -1.24
N ILE A 62 -6.81 11.18 -0.64
CA ILE A 62 -7.74 11.86 0.26
C ILE A 62 -9.02 12.26 -0.50
N GLU A 63 -8.86 12.86 -1.68
CA GLU A 63 -10.00 13.26 -2.51
C GLU A 63 -10.85 12.06 -2.94
N ALA A 64 -10.22 10.95 -3.33
CA ALA A 64 -10.93 9.74 -3.71
C ALA A 64 -11.72 9.15 -2.53
N LEU A 65 -11.12 9.07 -1.34
CA LEU A 65 -11.80 8.63 -0.13
C LEU A 65 -12.95 9.55 0.27
N ALA A 66 -12.77 10.87 0.15
CA ALA A 66 -13.83 11.85 0.42
C ALA A 66 -15.04 11.71 -0.53
N LYS A 67 -14.83 11.16 -1.73
CA LYS A 67 -15.87 10.81 -2.71
C LYS A 67 -16.47 9.42 -2.50
N GLY A 68 -16.06 8.69 -1.46
CA GLY A 68 -16.57 7.36 -1.17
C GLY A 68 -15.99 6.26 -2.09
N CYS A 69 -14.75 6.40 -2.57
CA CYS A 69 -14.13 5.37 -3.40
C CYS A 69 -13.87 4.08 -2.62
N ASN A 70 -13.89 2.96 -3.31
CA ASN A 70 -13.53 1.67 -2.75
C ASN A 70 -12.02 1.43 -2.77
N ILE A 71 -11.55 0.51 -1.91
CA ILE A 71 -10.17 0.04 -1.87
C ILE A 71 -10.10 -1.42 -2.32
N TYR A 72 -9.19 -1.74 -3.24
CA TYR A 72 -8.97 -3.08 -3.75
C TYR A 72 -7.59 -3.58 -3.35
N THR A 73 -7.53 -4.77 -2.74
CA THR A 73 -6.29 -5.30 -2.15
C THR A 73 -5.88 -6.62 -2.78
N ASP A 74 -4.57 -6.90 -2.77
CA ASP A 74 -3.98 -8.12 -3.32
C ASP A 74 -4.17 -9.34 -2.40
N VAL A 75 -4.18 -9.12 -1.07
CA VAL A 75 -4.30 -10.20 -0.08
C VAL A 75 -5.20 -9.81 1.09
N ASN A 76 -5.77 -10.84 1.75
CA ASN A 76 -6.67 -10.65 2.90
C ASN A 76 -5.97 -9.98 4.10
N MET A 77 -4.67 -10.12 4.25
CA MET A 77 -3.91 -9.46 5.32
C MET A 77 -3.97 -7.93 5.19
N VAL A 78 -3.79 -7.40 3.99
CA VAL A 78 -3.93 -5.96 3.70
C VAL A 78 -5.37 -5.50 3.97
N LYS A 79 -6.36 -6.25 3.45
CA LYS A 79 -7.78 -6.00 3.72
C LYS A 79 -8.10 -5.96 5.22
N ALA A 80 -7.52 -6.86 6.01
CA ALA A 80 -7.74 -6.95 7.45
C ALA A 80 -7.11 -5.76 8.22
N GLY A 81 -5.99 -5.23 7.72
CA GLY A 81 -5.29 -4.08 8.33
C GLY A 81 -5.98 -2.73 8.11
N ILE A 82 -6.89 -2.63 7.15
CA ILE A 82 -7.59 -1.37 6.85
C ILE A 82 -8.74 -1.16 7.84
N ASN A 83 -8.85 0.06 8.37
CA ASN A 83 -9.90 0.43 9.32
C ASN A 83 -11.27 0.53 8.64
N LYS A 84 -12.05 -0.55 8.75
CA LYS A 84 -13.37 -0.67 8.13
C LYS A 84 -14.37 0.35 8.66
N ASN A 85 -14.31 0.70 9.95
CA ASN A 85 -15.23 1.68 10.52
C ASN A 85 -15.00 3.07 9.92
N ALA A 86 -13.72 3.45 9.73
CA ALA A 86 -13.39 4.71 9.05
C ALA A 86 -13.84 4.70 7.59
N LEU A 87 -13.68 3.57 6.88
CA LEU A 87 -14.16 3.45 5.49
C LEU A 87 -15.67 3.56 5.39
N HIS A 88 -16.41 2.85 6.24
CA HIS A 88 -17.88 2.94 6.26
C HIS A 88 -18.40 4.34 6.52
N ALA A 89 -17.71 5.11 7.38
CA ALA A 89 -18.06 6.51 7.62
C ALA A 89 -17.91 7.41 6.38
N LEU A 90 -17.07 6.99 5.42
CA LEU A 90 -16.86 7.65 4.13
C LEU A 90 -17.71 7.06 2.99
N GLY A 91 -18.55 6.05 3.26
CA GLY A 91 -19.31 5.33 2.25
C GLY A 91 -18.45 4.41 1.38
N SER A 92 -17.27 4.04 1.85
CA SER A 92 -16.28 3.22 1.13
C SER A 92 -16.22 1.80 1.69
N GLU A 93 -15.81 0.85 0.85
CA GLU A 93 -15.57 -0.54 1.24
C GLU A 93 -14.19 -1.03 0.78
N VAL A 94 -13.74 -2.17 1.35
CA VAL A 94 -12.48 -2.81 0.95
C VAL A 94 -12.74 -4.22 0.42
N PHE A 95 -12.16 -4.52 -0.74
CA PHE A 95 -12.33 -5.78 -1.46
C PHE A 95 -11.01 -6.53 -1.60
N CYS A 96 -11.11 -7.86 -1.54
CA CYS A 96 -10.02 -8.79 -1.84
C CYS A 96 -10.63 -10.10 -2.33
N ARG A 97 -10.17 -10.59 -3.48
CA ARG A 97 -10.71 -11.80 -4.13
C ARG A 97 -9.71 -12.97 -4.17
N VAL A 98 -8.53 -12.83 -3.57
CA VAL A 98 -7.45 -13.84 -3.65
C VAL A 98 -7.86 -15.23 -3.14
N SER A 99 -8.85 -15.29 -2.25
CA SER A 99 -9.36 -16.55 -1.68
C SER A 99 -10.61 -17.10 -2.41
N ASP A 100 -11.14 -16.40 -3.39
CA ASP A 100 -12.34 -16.81 -4.11
C ASP A 100 -12.03 -18.09 -4.93
N PRO A 101 -12.90 -19.13 -4.85
CA PRO A 101 -12.68 -20.39 -5.57
C PRO A 101 -12.57 -20.21 -7.09
N GLU A 102 -13.36 -19.29 -7.65
CA GLU A 102 -13.31 -18.96 -9.09
C GLU A 102 -11.95 -18.36 -9.50
N ILE A 103 -11.36 -17.50 -8.65
CA ILE A 103 -10.04 -16.95 -8.91
C ILE A 103 -8.97 -18.02 -8.88
N ALA A 104 -9.08 -18.98 -7.96
CA ALA A 104 -8.17 -20.13 -7.91
C ALA A 104 -8.26 -20.99 -9.18
N ALA A 105 -9.46 -21.18 -9.73
CA ALA A 105 -9.67 -21.91 -10.98
C ALA A 105 -9.07 -21.17 -12.18
N ILE A 106 -9.34 -19.86 -12.33
CA ILE A 106 -8.79 -19.01 -13.39
C ILE A 106 -7.25 -18.98 -13.32
N ALA A 107 -6.69 -18.82 -12.14
CA ALA A 107 -5.24 -18.78 -11.95
C ALA A 107 -4.58 -20.10 -12.37
N LYS A 108 -5.19 -21.24 -12.03
CA LYS A 108 -4.72 -22.57 -12.41
C LYS A 108 -4.82 -22.78 -13.94
N GLU A 109 -5.93 -22.41 -14.53
CA GLU A 109 -6.16 -22.55 -15.98
C GLU A 109 -5.15 -21.71 -16.79
N LYS A 110 -4.92 -20.46 -16.37
CA LYS A 110 -4.01 -19.53 -17.05
C LYS A 110 -2.54 -19.70 -16.68
N GLY A 111 -2.21 -20.52 -15.67
CA GLY A 111 -0.84 -20.70 -15.18
C GLY A 111 -0.24 -19.42 -14.54
N ILE A 112 -1.06 -18.59 -13.90
CA ILE A 112 -0.65 -17.32 -13.30
C ILE A 112 -0.87 -17.31 -11.77
N ALA A 113 -0.27 -16.33 -11.08
CA ALA A 113 -0.49 -16.17 -9.63
C ALA A 113 -1.96 -15.79 -9.32
N ARG A 114 -2.50 -16.32 -8.22
CA ARG A 114 -3.88 -15.99 -7.78
C ARG A 114 -4.08 -14.50 -7.52
N SER A 115 -3.08 -13.83 -6.95
CA SER A 115 -3.13 -12.38 -6.72
C SER A 115 -3.20 -11.57 -8.01
N MET A 116 -2.53 -12.03 -9.09
CA MET A 116 -2.64 -11.46 -10.42
C MET A 116 -4.04 -11.66 -11.01
N ALA A 117 -4.56 -12.90 -10.95
CA ALA A 117 -5.91 -13.20 -11.41
C ALA A 117 -6.98 -12.43 -10.62
N ALA A 118 -6.81 -12.29 -9.30
CA ALA A 118 -7.69 -11.51 -8.43
C ALA A 118 -7.69 -10.03 -8.82
N MET A 119 -6.52 -9.42 -9.03
CA MET A 119 -6.42 -8.02 -9.43
C MET A 119 -7.10 -7.80 -10.79
N ASN A 120 -6.81 -8.64 -11.76
CA ASN A 120 -7.44 -8.57 -13.09
C ASN A 120 -8.96 -8.68 -13.04
N SER A 121 -9.49 -9.52 -12.13
CA SER A 121 -10.93 -9.77 -12.02
C SER A 121 -11.76 -8.58 -11.54
N PHE A 122 -11.16 -7.55 -11.01
CA PHE A 122 -11.87 -6.32 -10.64
C PHE A 122 -12.21 -5.44 -11.85
N GLY A 123 -11.44 -5.55 -12.94
CA GLY A 123 -11.74 -4.86 -14.20
C GLY A 123 -11.98 -3.35 -14.00
N THR A 124 -13.09 -2.86 -14.54
CA THR A 124 -13.48 -1.44 -14.49
C THR A 124 -13.85 -0.91 -13.12
N ASP A 125 -14.09 -1.77 -12.12
CA ASP A 125 -14.35 -1.36 -10.74
C ASP A 125 -13.15 -0.63 -10.11
N LEU A 126 -11.96 -0.82 -10.69
CA LEU A 126 -10.75 -0.12 -10.28
C LEU A 126 -10.72 1.36 -10.70
N ASN A 127 -11.61 1.83 -11.59
CA ASN A 127 -11.66 3.23 -11.98
C ASN A 127 -12.06 4.13 -10.80
N GLY A 128 -11.26 5.16 -10.55
CA GLY A 128 -11.46 6.10 -9.44
C GLY A 128 -11.23 5.51 -8.06
N SER A 129 -10.79 4.25 -7.97
CA SER A 129 -10.55 3.54 -6.71
C SER A 129 -9.11 3.72 -6.20
N ILE A 130 -8.85 3.19 -5.01
CA ILE A 130 -7.50 3.00 -4.48
C ILE A 130 -7.13 1.52 -4.61
N ILE A 131 -5.99 1.23 -5.25
CA ILE A 131 -5.40 -0.10 -5.30
C ILE A 131 -4.32 -0.18 -4.22
N ALA A 132 -4.43 -1.14 -3.29
CA ALA A 132 -3.45 -1.34 -2.21
C ALA A 132 -2.83 -2.74 -2.30
N VAL A 133 -1.58 -2.78 -2.77
CA VAL A 133 -0.78 -4.00 -2.90
C VAL A 133 0.28 -4.02 -1.81
N GLY A 134 0.15 -4.94 -0.86
CA GLY A 134 1.07 -5.04 0.28
C GLY A 134 1.83 -6.36 0.37
N ASN A 135 1.57 -7.31 -0.53
CA ASN A 135 2.25 -8.61 -0.48
C ASN A 135 2.73 -9.10 -1.85
N ALA A 136 1.89 -9.09 -2.88
CA ALA A 136 2.18 -9.82 -4.11
C ALA A 136 2.71 -8.90 -5.24
N PRO A 137 4.00 -9.02 -5.62
CA PRO A 137 4.54 -8.28 -6.78
C PRO A 137 3.75 -8.49 -8.07
N THR A 138 3.22 -9.70 -8.28
CA THR A 138 2.42 -10.04 -9.45
C THR A 138 1.09 -9.27 -9.53
N ALA A 139 0.49 -8.90 -8.40
CA ALA A 139 -0.68 -8.03 -8.38
C ALA A 139 -0.32 -6.59 -8.74
N LEU A 140 0.88 -6.11 -8.35
CA LEU A 140 1.35 -4.79 -8.70
C LEU A 140 1.68 -4.69 -10.20
N TYR A 141 2.35 -5.68 -10.77
CA TYR A 141 2.58 -5.77 -12.21
C TYR A 141 1.27 -5.74 -13.00
N GLU A 142 0.27 -6.51 -12.53
CA GLU A 142 -1.03 -6.55 -13.18
C GLU A 142 -1.76 -5.20 -13.09
N ALA A 143 -1.73 -4.53 -11.92
CA ALA A 143 -2.32 -3.21 -11.76
C ALA A 143 -1.68 -2.18 -12.74
N ILE A 144 -0.35 -2.19 -12.86
CA ILE A 144 0.38 -1.33 -13.81
C ILE A 144 -0.05 -1.64 -15.25
N ARG A 145 -0.08 -2.93 -15.65
CA ARG A 145 -0.52 -3.36 -16.98
C ARG A 145 -1.95 -2.88 -17.28
N MET A 146 -2.87 -3.07 -16.35
CA MET A 146 -4.28 -2.67 -16.52
C MET A 146 -4.43 -1.16 -16.74
N VAL A 147 -3.60 -0.34 -16.08
CA VAL A 147 -3.60 1.11 -16.32
C VAL A 147 -3.10 1.43 -17.72
N GLU A 148 -1.99 0.81 -18.15
CA GLU A 148 -1.33 1.13 -19.41
C GLU A 148 -2.02 0.52 -20.63
N GLU A 149 -2.49 -0.72 -20.54
CA GLU A 149 -3.00 -1.48 -21.67
C GLU A 149 -4.53 -1.51 -21.73
N ASP A 150 -5.20 -1.64 -20.57
CA ASP A 150 -6.67 -1.76 -20.50
C ASP A 150 -7.34 -0.39 -20.27
N GLY A 151 -6.54 0.69 -20.03
CA GLY A 151 -7.05 2.04 -19.85
C GLY A 151 -7.76 2.28 -18.50
N ILE A 152 -7.51 1.42 -17.51
CA ILE A 152 -8.02 1.57 -16.14
C ILE A 152 -7.40 2.82 -15.49
N LYS A 153 -8.21 3.58 -14.75
CA LYS A 153 -7.82 4.87 -14.15
C LYS A 153 -8.05 4.87 -12.64
N PRO A 154 -7.24 4.19 -11.84
CA PRO A 154 -7.34 4.28 -10.39
C PRO A 154 -6.96 5.69 -9.93
N ALA A 155 -7.52 6.13 -8.81
CA ALA A 155 -7.16 7.41 -8.21
C ALA A 155 -5.78 7.35 -7.56
N LEU A 156 -5.39 6.19 -7.02
CA LEU A 156 -4.10 5.97 -6.36
C LEU A 156 -3.72 4.49 -6.39
N ILE A 157 -2.43 4.21 -6.61
CA ILE A 157 -1.83 2.90 -6.34
C ILE A 157 -0.88 3.02 -5.14
N ILE A 158 -1.18 2.29 -4.06
CA ILE A 158 -0.26 2.06 -2.95
C ILE A 158 0.42 0.71 -3.22
N GLY A 159 1.64 0.76 -3.76
CA GLY A 159 2.37 -0.42 -4.23
C GLY A 159 3.58 -0.73 -3.36
N ILE A 160 3.40 -1.49 -2.29
CA ILE A 160 4.45 -1.86 -1.34
C ILE A 160 4.50 -3.40 -1.16
N PRO A 161 4.54 -4.18 -2.26
CA PRO A 161 4.68 -5.62 -2.13
C PRO A 161 6.02 -5.98 -1.49
N VAL A 162 6.04 -7.14 -0.80
CA VAL A 162 7.23 -7.67 -0.12
C VAL A 162 7.69 -8.96 -0.77
N GLY A 163 8.95 -9.32 -0.59
CA GLY A 163 9.50 -10.60 -1.05
C GLY A 163 10.82 -10.46 -1.80
N PHE A 164 11.39 -11.61 -2.18
CA PHE A 164 12.69 -11.70 -2.82
C PHE A 164 12.61 -11.72 -4.35
N VAL A 165 11.47 -12.13 -4.91
CA VAL A 165 11.30 -12.28 -6.36
C VAL A 165 10.30 -11.25 -6.88
N GLY A 166 10.79 -10.30 -7.66
CA GLY A 166 9.97 -9.29 -8.32
C GLY A 166 9.46 -8.15 -7.44
N ALA A 167 9.70 -8.15 -6.11
CA ALA A 167 9.20 -7.09 -5.24
C ALA A 167 9.88 -5.75 -5.52
N ALA A 168 11.21 -5.71 -5.55
CA ALA A 168 11.95 -4.50 -5.92
C ALA A 168 11.60 -4.05 -7.33
N ASP A 169 11.69 -4.98 -8.31
CA ASP A 169 11.44 -4.67 -9.72
C ASP A 169 10.04 -4.10 -9.96
N SER A 170 9.00 -4.68 -9.34
CA SER A 170 7.62 -4.18 -9.51
C SER A 170 7.45 -2.76 -8.98
N LYS A 171 8.09 -2.43 -7.87
CA LYS A 171 8.08 -1.07 -7.28
C LYS A 171 8.87 -0.07 -8.13
N GLU A 172 10.03 -0.48 -8.64
CA GLU A 172 10.80 0.32 -9.60
C GLU A 172 10.02 0.57 -10.90
N GLN A 173 9.27 -0.43 -11.41
CA GLN A 173 8.39 -0.26 -12.55
C GLN A 173 7.29 0.76 -12.25
N LEU A 174 6.68 0.72 -11.05
CA LEU A 174 5.67 1.69 -10.65
C LEU A 174 6.24 3.12 -10.66
N VAL A 175 7.42 3.32 -10.07
CA VAL A 175 8.11 4.62 -10.06
C VAL A 175 8.47 5.09 -11.47
N ARG A 176 9.09 4.22 -12.27
CA ARG A 176 9.59 4.57 -13.60
C ARG A 176 8.47 4.89 -14.59
N ARG A 177 7.38 4.16 -14.54
CA ARG A 177 6.25 4.31 -15.44
C ARG A 177 5.29 5.38 -14.99
N ALA A 178 5.13 5.54 -13.65
CA ALA A 178 4.21 6.49 -13.01
C ALA A 178 2.83 6.54 -13.71
N PRO A 179 2.15 5.39 -13.92
CA PRO A 179 0.99 5.29 -14.77
C PRO A 179 -0.23 6.05 -14.22
N CYS A 180 -0.22 6.31 -12.91
CA CYS A 180 -1.21 7.09 -12.15
C CYS A 180 -0.56 7.59 -10.84
N PRO A 181 -1.25 8.39 -9.99
CA PRO A 181 -0.75 8.72 -8.66
C PRO A 181 -0.36 7.47 -7.87
N PHE A 182 0.82 7.48 -7.22
CA PHE A 182 1.31 6.32 -6.48
C PHE A 182 2.05 6.68 -5.19
N ILE A 183 2.06 5.71 -4.26
CA ILE A 183 2.92 5.66 -3.07
C ILE A 183 3.62 4.31 -3.06
N THR A 184 4.94 4.28 -2.89
CA THR A 184 5.73 3.06 -2.84
C THR A 184 6.97 3.20 -1.95
N VAL A 185 7.65 2.08 -1.70
CA VAL A 185 8.95 2.02 -1.03
C VAL A 185 9.84 1.10 -1.84
N PRO A 186 10.71 1.63 -2.73
CA PRO A 186 11.42 0.86 -3.75
C PRO A 186 12.63 0.08 -3.20
N VAL A 187 12.44 -0.66 -2.11
CA VAL A 187 13.43 -1.60 -1.55
C VAL A 187 12.92 -3.03 -1.64
N SER A 188 13.81 -4.02 -1.73
CA SER A 188 13.44 -5.41 -1.97
C SER A 188 12.64 -6.03 -0.82
N TYR A 189 12.90 -5.59 0.40
CA TYR A 189 12.20 -6.02 1.61
C TYR A 189 11.87 -4.80 2.45
N THR A 190 10.77 -4.83 3.13
CA THR A 190 10.52 -3.95 4.26
C THR A 190 11.15 -4.60 5.48
N HIS A 191 11.76 -3.85 6.38
CA HIS A 191 12.41 -4.33 7.61
C HIS A 191 11.46 -5.06 8.58
N LEU A 192 10.37 -5.61 8.09
CA LEU A 192 9.46 -6.50 8.82
C LEU A 192 10.02 -7.92 9.02
N THR A 193 11.16 -8.25 8.43
CA THR A 193 11.91 -9.41 8.86
C THR A 193 12.58 -9.06 10.18
N LEU A 194 12.10 -9.66 11.26
CA LEU A 194 12.89 -9.78 12.50
C LEU A 194 14.33 -10.10 12.12
N PRO A 195 15.35 -9.41 12.71
CA PRO A 195 16.73 -9.74 12.43
C PRO A 195 16.87 -11.25 12.64
N THR A 196 17.14 -11.95 11.56
CA THR A 196 17.49 -13.37 11.63
C THR A 196 18.73 -13.41 12.50
N THR A 197 18.55 -13.84 13.74
CA THR A 197 19.69 -14.25 14.55
C THR A 197 20.48 -15.24 13.72
N GLU A 198 21.68 -14.87 13.32
CA GLU A 198 22.61 -15.78 12.66
C GLU A 198 22.61 -17.06 13.48
N ARG A 199 22.22 -18.15 12.85
CA ARG A 199 22.41 -19.46 13.44
C ARG A 199 23.91 -19.75 13.39
N VAL A 200 24.52 -19.66 14.55
CA VAL A 200 25.82 -20.22 14.80
C VAL A 200 25.73 -21.73 14.66
#